data_cd66dec4e87ef115b361485edeede990
#
_entry.id   cd66dec4e87ef115b361485edeede990
#
_cell.length_a   1.000
_cell.length_b   1.000
_cell.length_c   1.000
_cell.angle_alpha   90.00
_cell.angle_beta   90.00
_cell.angle_gamma   90.00
#
_symmetry.space_group_name_H-M   'P 1'
#
loop_
_entity.id
_entity.type
_entity.pdbx_description
1 polymer ?
#
loop_
_entity_poly.entity_id
_entity_poly.type
_entity_poly.pdbx_seq_one_letter_code
_entity_poly.pdbx_strand_id
1 'polypeptide(L)'
;GMVMAEAMGVDTSRSRMVIFVIAAMHAAAAGWLYAHLQRFVNPSPFGVHVGIEYLFMAVVGGAGQVWGAIAGAGVITILKQWLQDWLPKVFGASGNFETIIFGLMMVVILQRARDGLWPLLAKLVPARGTTRVIDASAEPLLRKAMPAAGEVILEAKNVTRRFGGLVANNDMNLHVEAGEILALIGPNGAGKSTMFNQLSGVDTPTSGEVLFRGKSIAGHGSREIAHLGMSRSFQHVRLLPKMSVLENVAIGAHLRGTKSVLPSAWRLDRVEEARILREAAFQIERVGLGEFMHAEAGSLALGQQRILEIARALASDPCLLLLDEPAAGLRLKEKQALGELMKKLRGEGMAILLVEHDMDFVMGLVDRVVVMEFGQKIAEGLPDEVQKNPRVLEAYLGGVE
;
A
#
# COMPACT_ATOMS: atom_id res chain seq x y z
N GLY A 1 -0.07 4.19 1.32
CA GLY A 1 0.89 5.29 1.32
C GLY A 1 1.78 5.22 0.08
N MET A 2 2.49 6.29 -0.24
CA MET A 2 3.33 6.39 -1.44
C MET A 2 4.44 5.33 -1.48
N VAL A 3 5.18 5.18 -0.39
CA VAL A 3 6.28 4.19 -0.27
C VAL A 3 5.80 2.76 -0.56
N MET A 4 4.60 2.41 -0.09
CA MET A 4 4.01 1.10 -0.38
C MET A 4 3.64 0.97 -1.87
N ALA A 5 3.07 2.00 -2.49
CA ALA A 5 2.74 1.95 -3.91
C ALA A 5 4.00 1.78 -4.78
N GLU A 6 5.09 2.48 -4.43
CA GLU A 6 6.40 2.34 -5.07
C GLU A 6 7.00 0.96 -4.87
N ALA A 7 6.92 0.41 -3.66
CA ALA A 7 7.36 -0.96 -3.38
C ALA A 7 6.55 -2.03 -4.13
N MET A 8 5.35 -1.68 -4.61
CA MET A 8 4.53 -2.50 -5.52
C MET A 8 4.74 -2.14 -7.00
N GLY A 9 5.73 -1.30 -7.31
CA GLY A 9 6.09 -0.94 -8.67
C GLY A 9 5.29 0.18 -9.31
N VAL A 10 4.40 0.84 -8.57
CA VAL A 10 3.64 1.98 -9.09
C VAL A 10 4.55 3.20 -9.21
N ASP A 11 4.58 3.81 -10.39
CA ASP A 11 5.25 5.10 -10.59
C ASP A 11 4.38 6.22 -10.01
N THR A 12 4.65 6.59 -8.77
CA THR A 12 3.85 7.60 -8.05
C THR A 12 4.04 8.99 -8.64
N SER A 13 5.22 9.32 -9.16
CA SER A 13 5.51 10.61 -9.79
C SER A 13 4.74 10.77 -11.09
N ARG A 14 4.78 9.75 -11.96
CA ARG A 14 4.02 9.75 -13.21
C ARG A 14 2.51 9.75 -12.95
N SER A 15 2.04 8.97 -11.97
CA SER A 15 0.62 8.92 -11.61
C SER A 15 0.12 10.28 -11.14
N ARG A 16 0.89 11.00 -10.32
CA ARG A 16 0.55 12.37 -9.89
C ARG A 16 0.52 13.34 -11.07
N MET A 17 1.50 13.26 -11.97
CA MET A 17 1.53 14.10 -13.17
C MET A 17 0.30 13.87 -14.04
N VAL A 18 -0.09 12.60 -14.26
CA VAL A 18 -1.30 12.25 -15.04
C VAL A 18 -2.55 12.81 -14.39
N ILE A 19 -2.70 12.64 -13.07
CA ILE A 19 -3.84 13.18 -12.31
C ILE A 19 -3.87 14.71 -12.42
N PHE A 20 -2.73 15.37 -12.28
CA PHE A 20 -2.63 16.83 -12.40
C PHE A 20 -3.02 17.31 -13.80
N VAL A 21 -2.54 16.65 -14.86
CA VAL A 21 -2.90 16.99 -16.24
C VAL A 21 -4.40 16.81 -16.48
N ILE A 22 -4.98 15.70 -16.02
CA ILE A 22 -6.43 15.47 -16.14
C ILE A 22 -7.21 16.57 -15.41
N ALA A 23 -6.81 16.92 -14.18
CA ALA A 23 -7.44 18.00 -13.42
C ALA A 23 -7.33 19.35 -14.12
N ALA A 24 -6.15 19.68 -14.67
CA ALA A 24 -5.91 20.89 -15.43
C ALA A 24 -6.77 20.96 -16.70
N MET A 25 -6.92 19.83 -17.42
CA MET A 25 -7.80 19.75 -18.60
C MET A 25 -9.27 20.01 -18.24
N HIS A 26 -9.76 19.45 -17.13
CA HIS A 26 -11.12 19.69 -16.65
C HIS A 26 -11.31 21.16 -16.26
N ALA A 27 -10.32 21.75 -15.56
CA ALA A 27 -10.37 23.17 -15.19
C ALA A 27 -10.37 24.09 -16.42
N ALA A 28 -9.53 23.79 -17.43
CA ALA A 28 -9.49 24.51 -18.69
C ALA A 28 -10.82 24.43 -19.45
N ALA A 29 -11.41 23.24 -19.56
CA ALA A 29 -12.69 23.02 -20.19
C ALA A 29 -13.82 23.77 -19.45
N ALA A 30 -13.84 23.74 -18.10
CA ALA A 30 -14.79 24.49 -17.29
C ALA A 30 -14.64 26.00 -17.47
N GLY A 31 -13.41 26.52 -17.48
CA GLY A 31 -13.11 27.93 -17.73
C GLY A 31 -13.54 28.37 -19.13
N TRP A 32 -13.31 27.54 -20.15
CA TRP A 32 -13.76 27.81 -21.52
C TRP A 32 -15.29 27.88 -21.61
N LEU A 33 -15.99 26.90 -21.04
CA LEU A 33 -17.47 26.89 -20.98
C LEU A 33 -18.00 28.11 -20.23
N TYR A 34 -17.38 28.46 -19.09
CA TYR A 34 -17.75 29.65 -18.31
C TYR A 34 -17.63 30.94 -19.13
N ALA A 35 -16.49 31.14 -19.82
CA ALA A 35 -16.25 32.31 -20.64
C ALA A 35 -17.28 32.43 -21.79
N HIS A 36 -17.66 31.33 -22.42
CA HIS A 36 -18.67 31.31 -23.49
C HIS A 36 -20.09 31.57 -22.95
N LEU A 37 -20.42 31.02 -21.78
CA LEU A 37 -21.73 31.19 -21.15
C LEU A 37 -21.91 32.63 -20.68
N GLN A 38 -20.93 33.20 -19.99
CA GLN A 38 -21.01 34.55 -19.41
C GLN A 38 -20.69 35.64 -20.41
N ARG A 39 -19.98 35.32 -21.51
CA ARG A 39 -19.46 36.31 -22.50
C ARG A 39 -18.59 37.41 -21.89
N PHE A 40 -18.25 37.30 -20.62
CA PHE A 40 -17.42 38.22 -19.87
C PHE A 40 -16.73 37.44 -18.74
N VAL A 41 -15.46 37.72 -18.50
CA VAL A 41 -14.69 37.09 -17.42
C VAL A 41 -14.22 38.17 -16.46
N ASN A 42 -14.57 38.03 -15.19
CA ASN A 42 -14.07 38.86 -14.11
C ASN A 42 -13.32 38.00 -13.06
N PRO A 43 -12.52 38.60 -12.18
CA PRO A 43 -11.75 37.86 -11.19
C PRO A 43 -12.58 37.20 -10.08
N SER A 44 -13.81 37.66 -9.82
CA SER A 44 -14.61 37.25 -8.64
C SER A 44 -14.84 35.75 -8.54
N PRO A 45 -15.17 34.99 -9.63
CA PRO A 45 -15.37 33.54 -9.57
C PRO A 45 -14.08 32.74 -9.29
N PHE A 46 -12.93 33.39 -9.38
CA PHE A 46 -11.61 32.76 -9.14
C PHE A 46 -11.07 33.14 -7.75
N GLY A 47 -11.88 33.79 -6.91
CA GLY A 47 -11.51 34.16 -5.54
C GLY A 47 -11.45 32.95 -4.60
N VAL A 48 -10.75 33.11 -3.47
CA VAL A 48 -10.57 32.07 -2.46
C VAL A 48 -11.90 31.55 -1.91
N HIS A 49 -12.90 32.42 -1.73
CA HIS A 49 -14.24 32.02 -1.24
C HIS A 49 -14.91 31.00 -2.16
N VAL A 50 -14.85 31.22 -3.47
CA VAL A 50 -15.43 30.31 -4.46
C VAL A 50 -14.65 28.98 -4.50
N GLY A 51 -13.32 29.04 -4.34
CA GLY A 51 -12.48 27.84 -4.21
C GLY A 51 -12.84 27.00 -2.98
N ILE A 52 -13.13 27.65 -1.85
CA ILE A 52 -13.61 26.97 -0.64
C ILE A 52 -15.01 26.35 -0.88
N GLU A 53 -15.89 27.05 -1.58
CA GLU A 53 -17.21 26.53 -1.95
C GLU A 53 -17.12 25.27 -2.83
N TYR A 54 -16.25 25.26 -3.83
CA TYR A 54 -15.98 24.06 -4.64
C TYR A 54 -15.41 22.90 -3.83
N LEU A 55 -14.52 23.19 -2.88
CA LEU A 55 -14.02 22.17 -1.96
C LEU A 55 -15.16 21.55 -1.13
N PHE A 56 -16.07 22.38 -0.63
CA PHE A 56 -17.26 21.91 0.09
C PHE A 56 -18.18 21.06 -0.80
N MET A 57 -18.42 21.46 -2.04
CA MET A 57 -19.20 20.66 -3.00
C MET A 57 -18.61 19.27 -3.15
N ALA A 58 -17.29 19.14 -3.29
CA ALA A 58 -16.61 17.88 -3.40
C ALA A 58 -16.68 17.03 -2.13
N VAL A 59 -16.50 17.66 -0.95
CA VAL A 59 -16.51 16.96 0.34
C VAL A 59 -17.93 16.52 0.70
N VAL A 60 -18.92 17.39 0.55
CA VAL A 60 -20.34 17.08 0.80
C VAL A 60 -20.86 16.01 -0.14
N GLY A 61 -20.45 16.05 -1.40
CA GLY A 61 -20.81 15.02 -2.36
C GLY A 61 -20.19 13.65 -2.03
N GLY A 62 -19.00 13.65 -1.44
CA GLY A 62 -18.24 12.46 -1.08
C GLY A 62 -16.86 12.44 -1.75
N ALA A 63 -15.82 12.75 -0.99
CA ALA A 63 -14.45 12.74 -1.46
C ALA A 63 -14.06 11.38 -2.03
N GLY A 64 -13.50 11.37 -3.24
CA GLY A 64 -13.13 10.12 -3.93
C GLY A 64 -14.24 9.47 -4.76
N GLN A 65 -15.42 10.07 -4.85
CA GLN A 65 -16.55 9.60 -5.68
C GLN A 65 -16.84 10.58 -6.80
N VAL A 66 -16.63 10.18 -8.06
CA VAL A 66 -16.89 11.08 -9.23
C VAL A 66 -18.35 11.55 -9.27
N TRP A 67 -19.29 10.64 -9.11
CA TRP A 67 -20.71 10.96 -9.04
C TRP A 67 -21.08 11.75 -7.80
N GLY A 68 -20.31 11.56 -6.71
CA GLY A 68 -20.42 12.36 -5.49
C GLY A 68 -20.11 13.83 -5.75
N ALA A 69 -19.05 14.15 -6.46
CA ALA A 69 -18.72 15.53 -6.79
C ALA A 69 -19.84 16.23 -7.61
N ILE A 70 -20.44 15.51 -8.57
CA ILE A 70 -21.56 16.03 -9.36
C ILE A 70 -22.79 16.24 -8.48
N ALA A 71 -23.14 15.27 -7.63
CA ALA A 71 -24.26 15.34 -6.71
C ALA A 71 -24.07 16.49 -5.70
N GLY A 72 -22.86 16.61 -5.12
CA GLY A 72 -22.52 17.69 -4.19
C GLY A 72 -22.60 19.06 -4.81
N ALA A 73 -22.08 19.23 -6.03
CA ALA A 73 -22.23 20.48 -6.78
C ALA A 73 -23.69 20.83 -7.02
N GLY A 74 -24.51 19.86 -7.46
CA GLY A 74 -25.94 20.06 -7.68
C GLY A 74 -26.69 20.43 -6.41
N VAL A 75 -26.50 19.67 -5.33
CA VAL A 75 -27.17 19.91 -4.04
C VAL A 75 -26.79 21.27 -3.48
N ILE A 76 -25.51 21.62 -3.44
CA ILE A 76 -25.04 22.90 -2.89
C ILE A 76 -25.53 24.08 -3.72
N THR A 77 -25.48 23.97 -5.06
CA THR A 77 -25.95 25.06 -5.95
C THR A 77 -27.45 25.29 -5.80
N ILE A 78 -28.25 24.23 -5.85
CA ILE A 78 -29.74 24.34 -5.69
C ILE A 78 -30.06 24.89 -4.33
N LEU A 79 -29.40 24.40 -3.28
CA LEU A 79 -29.63 24.83 -1.92
C LEU A 79 -29.28 26.30 -1.70
N LYS A 80 -28.17 26.78 -2.25
CA LYS A 80 -27.74 28.16 -2.20
C LYS A 80 -28.75 29.05 -2.90
N GLN A 81 -29.19 28.69 -4.09
CA GLN A 81 -30.18 29.43 -4.84
C GLN A 81 -31.53 29.49 -4.10
N TRP A 82 -31.97 28.37 -3.52
CA TRP A 82 -33.20 28.30 -2.75
C TRP A 82 -33.14 29.17 -1.48
N LEU A 83 -32.01 29.18 -0.78
CA LEU A 83 -31.77 30.07 0.37
C LEU A 83 -31.80 31.53 -0.05
N GLN A 84 -31.17 31.90 -1.18
CA GLN A 84 -31.19 33.28 -1.69
C GLN A 84 -32.59 33.76 -2.04
N ASP A 85 -33.45 32.90 -2.55
CA ASP A 85 -34.82 33.24 -2.92
C ASP A 85 -35.77 33.31 -1.73
N TRP A 86 -35.54 32.52 -0.69
CA TRP A 86 -36.49 32.28 0.40
C TRP A 86 -36.19 33.10 1.65
N LEU A 87 -34.92 33.28 2.04
CA LEU A 87 -34.54 34.02 3.23
C LEU A 87 -35.03 35.49 3.23
N PRO A 88 -34.90 36.26 2.14
CA PRO A 88 -35.40 37.64 2.12
C PRO A 88 -36.92 37.74 2.34
N LYS A 89 -37.67 36.71 1.89
CA LYS A 89 -39.12 36.65 2.07
C LYS A 89 -39.56 36.43 3.53
N VAL A 90 -38.69 35.69 4.29
CA VAL A 90 -39.00 35.33 5.69
C VAL A 90 -38.48 36.39 6.67
N PHE A 91 -37.28 36.90 6.44
CA PHE A 91 -36.62 37.80 7.39
C PHE A 91 -36.69 39.30 7.02
N GLY A 92 -37.26 39.65 5.85
CA GLY A 92 -37.52 41.04 5.47
C GLY A 92 -36.30 41.93 5.27
N ALA A 93 -35.09 41.39 5.35
CA ALA A 93 -33.83 42.13 5.21
C ALA A 93 -32.81 41.35 4.40
N SER A 94 -32.13 42.05 3.49
CA SER A 94 -30.95 41.58 2.79
C SER A 94 -29.74 41.66 3.73
N GLY A 95 -29.49 40.60 4.50
CA GLY A 95 -28.33 40.49 5.37
C GLY A 95 -27.52 39.22 5.07
N ASN A 96 -26.30 39.11 5.61
CA ASN A 96 -25.42 37.94 5.45
C ASN A 96 -25.93 36.65 6.13
N PHE A 97 -27.24 36.57 6.42
CA PHE A 97 -27.86 35.37 7.03
C PHE A 97 -27.72 34.13 6.18
N GLU A 98 -27.70 34.29 4.85
CA GLU A 98 -27.46 33.21 3.91
C GLU A 98 -26.12 32.47 4.21
N THR A 99 -25.04 33.24 4.38
CA THR A 99 -23.70 32.68 4.64
C THR A 99 -23.65 31.96 5.99
N ILE A 100 -24.34 32.49 7.02
CA ILE A 100 -24.39 31.89 8.36
C ILE A 100 -25.18 30.59 8.33
N ILE A 101 -26.37 30.58 7.72
CA ILE A 101 -27.23 29.39 7.62
C ILE A 101 -26.55 28.34 6.76
N PHE A 102 -25.94 28.74 5.65
CA PHE A 102 -25.17 27.84 4.78
C PHE A 102 -23.99 27.21 5.54
N GLY A 103 -23.21 28.02 6.28
CA GLY A 103 -22.11 27.52 7.10
C GLY A 103 -22.55 26.55 8.18
N LEU A 104 -23.65 26.86 8.90
CA LEU A 104 -24.20 25.96 9.93
C LEU A 104 -24.66 24.63 9.34
N MET A 105 -25.35 24.68 8.21
CA MET A 105 -25.85 23.50 7.52
C MET A 105 -24.69 22.63 7.01
N MET A 106 -23.61 23.24 6.49
CA MET A 106 -22.41 22.56 6.10
C MET A 106 -21.78 21.80 7.27
N VAL A 107 -21.71 22.43 8.45
CA VAL A 107 -21.20 21.76 9.66
C VAL A 107 -22.06 20.53 10.00
N VAL A 108 -23.38 20.66 9.95
CA VAL A 108 -24.32 19.56 10.22
C VAL A 108 -24.17 18.41 9.21
N ILE A 109 -24.05 18.74 7.92
CA ILE A 109 -23.85 17.73 6.86
C ILE A 109 -22.53 16.99 7.08
N LEU A 110 -21.43 17.70 7.35
CA LEU A 110 -20.12 17.09 7.59
C LEU A 110 -20.10 16.21 8.84
N GLN A 111 -20.84 16.59 9.88
CA GLN A 111 -20.95 15.77 11.10
C GLN A 111 -21.78 14.50 10.89
N ARG A 112 -22.87 14.58 10.11
CA ARG A 112 -23.81 13.46 9.89
C ARG A 112 -23.42 12.56 8.73
N ALA A 113 -22.80 13.10 7.69
CA ALA A 113 -22.40 12.39 6.46
C ALA A 113 -20.89 12.43 6.28
N ARG A 114 -20.15 11.75 7.15
CA ARG A 114 -18.67 11.69 7.11
C ARG A 114 -18.10 11.20 5.77
N ASP A 115 -18.83 10.31 5.09
CA ASP A 115 -18.47 9.77 3.76
C ASP A 115 -19.13 10.58 2.62
N GLY A 116 -19.78 11.69 2.91
CA GLY A 116 -20.53 12.50 1.97
C GLY A 116 -21.95 11.98 1.70
N LEU A 117 -22.66 12.67 0.78
CA LEU A 117 -24.04 12.32 0.42
C LEU A 117 -24.14 11.14 -0.56
N TRP A 118 -23.07 10.89 -1.34
CA TRP A 118 -23.11 9.87 -2.37
C TRP A 118 -23.43 8.47 -1.85
N PRO A 119 -22.89 7.96 -0.74
CA PRO A 119 -23.25 6.64 -0.21
C PRO A 119 -24.73 6.50 0.10
N LEU A 120 -25.42 7.61 0.45
CA LEU A 120 -26.87 7.62 0.68
C LEU A 120 -27.62 7.59 -0.64
N LEU A 121 -27.21 8.40 -1.63
CA LEU A 121 -27.80 8.46 -2.95
C LEU A 121 -27.55 7.17 -3.76
N ALA A 122 -26.37 6.56 -3.61
CA ALA A 122 -26.03 5.31 -4.26
C ALA A 122 -26.93 4.14 -3.86
N LYS A 123 -27.54 4.19 -2.67
CA LYS A 123 -28.56 3.19 -2.28
C LYS A 123 -29.83 3.25 -3.11
N LEU A 124 -30.11 4.38 -3.75
CA LEU A 124 -31.25 4.57 -4.64
C LEU A 124 -30.95 4.11 -6.08
N VAL A 125 -29.68 3.97 -6.41
CA VAL A 125 -29.23 3.44 -7.70
C VAL A 125 -28.96 1.96 -7.54
N PRO A 126 -29.63 1.06 -8.29
CA PRO A 126 -29.33 -0.36 -8.18
C PRO A 126 -27.85 -0.57 -8.48
N ALA A 127 -27.10 -0.99 -7.47
CA ALA A 127 -25.69 -1.32 -7.61
C ALA A 127 -25.59 -2.47 -8.60
N ARG A 128 -25.18 -2.21 -9.82
CA ARG A 128 -24.63 -3.26 -10.67
C ARG A 128 -23.33 -3.69 -10.03
N GLY A 129 -23.43 -4.63 -9.11
CA GLY A 129 -22.26 -5.33 -8.57
C GLY A 129 -21.57 -6.01 -9.75
N THR A 130 -20.59 -5.37 -10.31
CA THR A 130 -19.69 -5.99 -11.28
C THR A 130 -18.73 -6.87 -10.50
N THR A 131 -19.21 -8.03 -10.04
CA THR A 131 -18.30 -9.08 -9.56
C THR A 131 -17.32 -9.34 -10.70
N ARG A 132 -16.03 -9.14 -10.43
CA ARG A 132 -14.99 -9.42 -11.42
C ARG A 132 -15.04 -10.89 -11.76
N VAL A 133 -15.30 -11.20 -13.04
CA VAL A 133 -15.33 -12.56 -13.53
C VAL A 133 -13.91 -13.01 -13.85
N ILE A 134 -13.52 -14.15 -13.28
CA ILE A 134 -12.23 -14.77 -13.54
C ILE A 134 -12.39 -15.64 -14.78
N ASP A 135 -11.62 -15.30 -15.80
CA ASP A 135 -11.55 -16.13 -17.02
C ASP A 135 -10.48 -17.21 -16.80
N ALA A 136 -10.93 -18.44 -16.53
CA ALA A 136 -10.04 -19.58 -16.36
C ALA A 136 -9.29 -19.96 -17.64
N SER A 137 -9.80 -19.54 -18.82
CA SER A 137 -9.14 -19.79 -20.12
C SER A 137 -8.07 -18.77 -20.47
N ALA A 138 -7.98 -17.62 -19.75
CA ALA A 138 -6.96 -16.63 -19.98
C ALA A 138 -5.56 -17.27 -19.85
N GLU A 139 -4.59 -16.86 -20.67
CA GLU A 139 -3.23 -17.36 -20.55
C GLU A 139 -2.60 -16.92 -19.20
N PRO A 140 -1.83 -17.81 -18.53
CA PRO A 140 -1.12 -17.43 -17.31
C PRO A 140 -0.08 -16.34 -17.59
N LEU A 141 0.18 -15.48 -16.61
CA LEU A 141 1.30 -14.55 -16.70
C LEU A 141 2.61 -15.33 -16.67
N LEU A 142 3.57 -14.91 -17.49
CA LEU A 142 4.91 -15.50 -17.53
C LEU A 142 5.56 -15.38 -16.15
N ARG A 143 6.13 -16.47 -15.66
CA ARG A 143 6.86 -16.54 -14.40
C ARG A 143 8.35 -16.37 -14.63
N LYS A 144 9.00 -15.67 -13.70
CA LYS A 144 10.45 -15.57 -13.67
C LYS A 144 11.06 -16.92 -13.20
N ALA A 145 12.21 -17.26 -13.73
CA ALA A 145 12.96 -18.42 -13.24
C ALA A 145 13.39 -18.14 -11.78
N MET A 146 13.07 -19.08 -10.89
CA MET A 146 13.56 -19.04 -9.51
C MET A 146 15.06 -19.31 -9.48
N PRO A 147 15.82 -18.63 -8.60
CA PRO A 147 17.23 -18.92 -8.38
C PRO A 147 17.45 -20.36 -7.91
N ALA A 148 18.64 -20.89 -8.11
CA ALA A 148 18.98 -22.22 -7.62
C ALA A 148 19.04 -22.24 -6.08
N ALA A 149 18.62 -23.33 -5.45
CA ALA A 149 18.67 -23.47 -3.99
C ALA A 149 20.11 -23.24 -3.49
N GLY A 150 20.27 -22.43 -2.43
CA GLY A 150 21.56 -22.03 -1.88
C GLY A 150 22.28 -20.91 -2.66
N GLU A 151 21.71 -20.40 -3.76
CA GLU A 151 22.25 -19.21 -4.42
C GLU A 151 22.02 -17.98 -3.54
N VAL A 152 23.08 -17.16 -3.31
CA VAL A 152 22.95 -15.90 -2.58
C VAL A 152 22.13 -14.90 -3.41
N ILE A 153 20.93 -14.57 -2.92
CA ILE A 153 20.01 -13.65 -3.61
C ILE A 153 20.21 -12.22 -3.15
N LEU A 154 20.38 -12.01 -1.87
CA LEU A 154 20.58 -10.69 -1.27
C LEU A 154 21.85 -10.72 -0.42
N GLU A 155 22.68 -9.70 -0.56
CA GLU A 155 23.93 -9.58 0.20
C GLU A 155 24.15 -8.11 0.61
N ALA A 156 24.39 -7.89 1.88
CA ALA A 156 24.81 -6.59 2.43
C ALA A 156 26.28 -6.69 2.83
N LYS A 157 27.11 -5.77 2.33
CA LYS A 157 28.56 -5.68 2.59
C LYS A 157 28.89 -4.36 3.27
N ASN A 158 29.35 -4.44 4.52
CA ASN A 158 29.85 -3.30 5.31
C ASN A 158 28.85 -2.11 5.35
N VAL A 159 27.55 -2.43 5.39
CA VAL A 159 26.48 -1.46 5.29
C VAL A 159 26.42 -0.60 6.56
N THR A 160 26.63 0.69 6.40
CA THR A 160 26.58 1.68 7.47
C THR A 160 25.54 2.75 7.14
N ARG A 161 24.75 3.14 8.16
CA ARG A 161 23.78 4.24 8.05
C ARG A 161 23.93 5.22 9.19
N ARG A 162 24.09 6.50 8.85
CA ARG A 162 24.17 7.62 9.79
C ARG A 162 23.05 8.63 9.53
N PHE A 163 22.43 9.08 10.60
CA PHE A 163 21.46 10.17 10.58
C PHE A 163 22.01 11.30 11.46
N GLY A 164 22.71 12.26 10.84
CA GLY A 164 23.46 13.25 11.60
C GLY A 164 24.50 12.61 12.52
N GLY A 165 24.36 12.80 13.81
CA GLY A 165 25.27 12.20 14.83
C GLY A 165 24.93 10.76 15.21
N LEU A 166 23.75 10.23 14.84
CA LEU A 166 23.33 8.88 15.17
C LEU A 166 23.81 7.88 14.13
N VAL A 167 24.49 6.81 14.55
CA VAL A 167 24.82 5.66 13.71
C VAL A 167 23.77 4.59 13.95
N ALA A 168 22.85 4.43 13.00
CA ALA A 168 21.75 3.47 13.12
C ALA A 168 22.16 2.05 12.70
N ASN A 169 23.04 1.92 11.70
CA ASN A 169 23.70 0.68 11.33
C ASN A 169 25.19 0.94 11.14
N ASN A 170 26.03 0.04 11.59
CA ASN A 170 27.47 0.16 11.55
C ASN A 170 28.12 -1.14 11.12
N ASP A 171 28.70 -1.15 9.92
CA ASP A 171 29.43 -2.28 9.34
C ASP A 171 28.60 -3.57 9.29
N MET A 172 27.33 -3.47 8.89
CA MET A 172 26.44 -4.61 8.80
C MET A 172 26.75 -5.48 7.60
N ASN A 173 26.88 -6.78 7.88
CA ASN A 173 27.13 -7.82 6.89
C ASN A 173 26.13 -8.95 7.07
N LEU A 174 25.31 -9.23 6.05
CA LEU A 174 24.39 -10.37 6.02
C LEU A 174 24.11 -10.80 4.59
N HIS A 175 23.68 -12.02 4.40
CA HIS A 175 23.21 -12.53 3.12
C HIS A 175 21.94 -13.38 3.30
N VAL A 176 21.20 -13.54 2.23
CA VAL A 176 20.00 -14.40 2.16
C VAL A 176 20.13 -15.31 0.94
N GLU A 177 19.90 -16.59 1.14
CA GLU A 177 20.00 -17.61 0.10
C GLU A 177 18.60 -17.97 -0.47
N ALA A 178 18.59 -18.51 -1.69
CA ALA A 178 17.38 -19.05 -2.30
C ALA A 178 16.84 -20.25 -1.51
N GLY A 179 15.55 -20.23 -1.21
CA GLY A 179 14.92 -21.30 -0.42
C GLY A 179 15.27 -21.27 1.07
N GLU A 180 15.72 -20.11 1.58
CA GLU A 180 16.02 -19.88 3.00
C GLU A 180 14.98 -18.96 3.65
N ILE A 181 14.65 -19.21 4.91
CA ILE A 181 13.98 -18.26 5.80
C ILE A 181 15.02 -17.70 6.77
N LEU A 182 15.43 -16.46 6.60
CA LEU A 182 16.34 -15.74 7.49
C LEU A 182 15.55 -14.79 8.39
N ALA A 183 15.80 -14.81 9.71
CA ALA A 183 15.29 -13.80 10.61
C ALA A 183 16.36 -12.77 10.98
N LEU A 184 15.97 -11.50 10.99
CA LEU A 184 16.73 -10.41 11.56
C LEU A 184 16.06 -9.98 12.87
N ILE A 185 16.69 -10.29 14.00
CA ILE A 185 16.16 -10.03 15.34
C ILE A 185 17.05 -9.08 16.14
N GLY A 186 16.59 -8.65 17.31
CA GLY A 186 17.32 -7.77 18.22
C GLY A 186 16.38 -6.90 19.05
N PRO A 187 16.87 -6.25 20.10
CA PRO A 187 16.07 -5.36 20.94
C PRO A 187 15.54 -4.14 20.17
N ASN A 188 14.62 -3.41 20.80
CA ASN A 188 14.11 -2.16 20.24
C ASN A 188 15.26 -1.13 20.10
N GLY A 189 15.29 -0.45 18.97
CA GLY A 189 16.39 0.49 18.68
C GLY A 189 17.68 -0.16 18.14
N ALA A 190 17.76 -1.48 17.97
CA ALA A 190 18.93 -2.18 17.42
C ALA A 190 19.27 -1.83 15.95
N GLY A 191 18.42 -1.08 15.23
CA GLY A 191 18.68 -0.70 13.84
C GLY A 191 18.01 -1.61 12.80
N LYS A 192 17.20 -2.60 13.21
CA LYS A 192 16.55 -3.57 12.32
C LYS A 192 15.74 -2.93 11.20
N SER A 193 14.83 -2.02 11.53
CA SER A 193 13.97 -1.33 10.53
C SER A 193 14.80 -0.47 9.58
N THR A 194 15.89 0.13 10.04
CA THR A 194 16.83 0.88 9.21
C THR A 194 17.52 -0.06 8.23
N MET A 195 18.04 -1.21 8.71
CA MET A 195 18.66 -2.21 7.85
C MET A 195 17.67 -2.74 6.80
N PHE A 196 16.46 -3.07 7.22
CA PHE A 196 15.40 -3.55 6.35
C PHE A 196 15.00 -2.52 5.27
N ASN A 197 15.02 -1.22 5.61
CA ASN A 197 14.80 -0.14 4.65
C ASN A 197 15.92 -0.05 3.62
N GLN A 198 17.17 -0.24 4.03
CA GLN A 198 18.32 -0.23 3.14
C GLN A 198 18.31 -1.42 2.18
N LEU A 199 17.99 -2.62 2.69
CA LEU A 199 17.88 -3.83 1.89
C LEU A 199 16.78 -3.75 0.83
N SER A 200 15.73 -2.99 1.08
CA SER A 200 14.58 -2.82 0.18
C SER A 200 14.60 -1.56 -0.67
N GLY A 201 15.69 -0.76 -0.61
CA GLY A 201 15.82 0.48 -1.38
C GLY A 201 14.88 1.61 -0.97
N VAL A 202 14.27 1.51 0.21
CA VAL A 202 13.48 2.61 0.81
C VAL A 202 14.42 3.70 1.34
N ASP A 203 15.60 3.29 1.80
CA ASP A 203 16.67 4.15 2.29
C ASP A 203 18.01 3.72 1.70
N THR A 204 18.93 4.66 1.54
CA THR A 204 20.24 4.41 0.93
C THR A 204 21.32 4.34 2.02
N PRO A 205 22.20 3.35 2.03
CA PRO A 205 23.35 3.32 2.93
C PRO A 205 24.21 4.58 2.83
N THR A 206 24.83 5.00 3.95
CA THR A 206 25.84 6.05 3.94
C THR A 206 27.17 5.54 3.36
N SER A 207 27.49 4.26 3.64
CA SER A 207 28.63 3.53 3.07
C SER A 207 28.34 2.02 3.04
N GLY A 208 29.16 1.26 2.33
CA GLY A 208 28.91 -0.14 2.05
C GLY A 208 27.98 -0.32 0.86
N GLU A 209 27.64 -1.55 0.54
CA GLU A 209 26.77 -1.85 -0.60
C GLU A 209 25.77 -2.95 -0.30
N VAL A 210 24.64 -2.91 -1.01
CA VAL A 210 23.65 -3.98 -1.03
C VAL A 210 23.56 -4.52 -2.44
N LEU A 211 23.74 -5.84 -2.56
CA LEU A 211 23.69 -6.57 -3.82
C LEU A 211 22.43 -7.42 -3.86
N PHE A 212 21.69 -7.35 -4.96
CA PHE A 212 20.59 -8.25 -5.25
C PHE A 212 20.90 -9.06 -6.50
N ARG A 213 20.96 -10.39 -6.37
CA ARG A 213 21.40 -11.31 -7.43
C ARG A 213 22.75 -10.90 -8.03
N GLY A 214 23.71 -10.56 -7.16
CA GLY A 214 25.05 -10.14 -7.53
C GLY A 214 25.18 -8.74 -8.14
N LYS A 215 24.08 -7.98 -8.27
CA LYS A 215 24.10 -6.62 -8.81
C LYS A 215 23.79 -5.61 -7.71
N SER A 216 24.57 -4.52 -7.68
CA SER A 216 24.33 -3.44 -6.74
C SER A 216 22.96 -2.80 -6.98
N ILE A 217 22.22 -2.60 -5.88
CA ILE A 217 20.94 -1.89 -5.89
C ILE A 217 21.10 -0.41 -5.46
N ALA A 218 22.35 0.07 -5.33
CA ALA A 218 22.61 1.47 -4.99
C ALA A 218 22.01 2.40 -6.03
N GLY A 219 21.28 3.40 -5.56
CA GLY A 219 20.59 4.36 -6.43
C GLY A 219 19.28 3.85 -7.05
N HIS A 220 18.92 2.58 -6.87
CA HIS A 220 17.63 2.04 -7.30
C HIS A 220 16.57 2.34 -6.24
N GLY A 221 15.44 2.89 -6.67
CA GLY A 221 14.28 3.05 -5.80
C GLY A 221 13.52 1.72 -5.58
N SER A 222 12.66 1.66 -4.56
CA SER A 222 11.85 0.47 -4.23
C SER A 222 11.09 -0.10 -5.42
N ARG A 223 10.63 0.76 -6.35
CA ARG A 223 9.96 0.34 -7.59
C ARG A 223 10.85 -0.49 -8.50
N GLU A 224 12.09 -0.05 -8.72
CA GLU A 224 13.05 -0.75 -9.58
C GLU A 224 13.45 -2.08 -8.96
N ILE A 225 13.64 -2.10 -7.64
CA ILE A 225 13.96 -3.31 -6.87
C ILE A 225 12.81 -4.32 -6.94
N ALA A 226 11.56 -3.86 -6.88
CA ALA A 226 10.40 -4.71 -7.06
C ALA A 226 10.37 -5.35 -8.46
N HIS A 227 10.75 -4.60 -9.51
CA HIS A 227 10.92 -5.16 -10.88
C HIS A 227 11.99 -6.25 -10.95
N LEU A 228 13.04 -6.16 -10.15
CA LEU A 228 14.09 -7.18 -10.09
C LEU A 228 13.61 -8.50 -9.46
N GLY A 229 12.53 -8.47 -8.70
CA GLY A 229 11.91 -9.65 -8.07
C GLY A 229 12.01 -9.69 -6.55
N MET A 230 12.16 -8.55 -5.89
CA MET A 230 12.06 -8.42 -4.45
C MET A 230 10.71 -7.80 -4.09
N SER A 231 9.93 -8.45 -3.23
CA SER A 231 8.68 -7.88 -2.69
C SER A 231 8.79 -7.64 -1.20
N ARG A 232 8.16 -6.56 -0.73
CA ARG A 232 8.17 -6.18 0.68
C ARG A 232 6.75 -6.02 1.22
N SER A 233 6.47 -6.60 2.40
CA SER A 233 5.33 -6.24 3.24
C SER A 233 5.66 -5.05 4.14
N PHE A 234 4.64 -4.46 4.75
CA PHE A 234 4.79 -3.34 5.68
C PHE A 234 4.22 -3.71 7.05
N GLN A 235 4.79 -3.14 8.10
CA GLN A 235 4.40 -3.39 9.49
C GLN A 235 2.89 -3.23 9.73
N HIS A 236 2.24 -2.25 9.09
CA HIS A 236 0.80 -2.06 9.17
C HIS A 236 0.11 -2.59 7.92
N VAL A 237 -0.97 -3.34 8.12
CA VAL A 237 -1.82 -3.84 7.02
C VAL A 237 -2.30 -2.67 6.16
N ARG A 238 -1.91 -2.68 4.89
CA ARG A 238 -2.18 -1.61 3.92
C ARG A 238 -3.03 -2.12 2.77
N LEU A 239 -4.17 -2.71 3.10
CA LEU A 239 -5.16 -3.14 2.11
C LEU A 239 -6.07 -1.96 1.71
N LEU A 240 -6.75 -2.13 0.60
CA LEU A 240 -7.85 -1.27 0.18
C LEU A 240 -9.15 -1.89 0.69
N PRO A 241 -9.70 -1.44 1.83
CA PRO A 241 -10.70 -2.18 2.58
C PRO A 241 -12.04 -2.34 1.85
N LYS A 242 -12.37 -1.39 0.96
CA LYS A 242 -13.60 -1.42 0.14
C LYS A 242 -13.46 -2.21 -1.17
N MET A 243 -12.25 -2.65 -1.50
CA MET A 243 -12.01 -3.54 -2.65
C MET A 243 -12.10 -5.00 -2.20
N SER A 244 -12.46 -5.87 -3.14
CA SER A 244 -12.47 -7.31 -2.89
C SER A 244 -11.05 -7.84 -2.64
N VAL A 245 -10.97 -9.03 -2.07
CA VAL A 245 -9.72 -9.79 -1.92
C VAL A 245 -9.05 -9.95 -3.29
N LEU A 246 -9.81 -10.34 -4.33
CA LEU A 246 -9.32 -10.50 -5.69
C LEU A 246 -8.68 -9.22 -6.23
N GLU A 247 -9.37 -8.09 -6.09
CA GLU A 247 -8.86 -6.80 -6.58
C GLU A 247 -7.62 -6.33 -5.82
N ASN A 248 -7.55 -6.57 -4.50
CA ASN A 248 -6.36 -6.27 -3.71
C ASN A 248 -5.14 -7.06 -4.19
N VAL A 249 -5.30 -8.35 -4.50
CA VAL A 249 -4.18 -9.18 -4.99
C VAL A 249 -3.83 -8.82 -6.42
N ALA A 250 -4.81 -8.50 -7.28
CA ALA A 250 -4.59 -8.08 -8.66
C ALA A 250 -3.69 -6.84 -8.76
N ILE A 251 -3.77 -5.91 -7.79
CA ILE A 251 -2.84 -4.76 -7.73
C ILE A 251 -1.38 -5.22 -7.61
N GLY A 252 -1.10 -6.32 -6.90
CA GLY A 252 0.25 -6.87 -6.77
C GLY A 252 0.84 -7.33 -8.10
N ALA A 253 0.02 -7.75 -9.04
CA ALA A 253 0.45 -8.15 -10.38
C ALA A 253 0.70 -6.98 -11.34
N HIS A 254 0.48 -5.71 -10.91
CA HIS A 254 0.65 -4.51 -11.74
C HIS A 254 2.01 -4.43 -12.44
N LEU A 255 3.09 -4.86 -11.77
CA LEU A 255 4.45 -4.90 -12.33
C LEU A 255 4.59 -5.81 -13.55
N ARG A 256 3.69 -6.78 -13.71
CA ARG A 256 3.71 -7.77 -14.80
C ARG A 256 2.82 -7.34 -15.97
N GLY A 257 2.08 -6.22 -15.80
CA GLY A 257 1.30 -5.57 -16.84
C GLY A 257 2.14 -4.64 -17.70
N THR A 258 1.76 -4.49 -18.97
CA THR A 258 2.42 -3.64 -19.97
C THR A 258 1.57 -2.45 -20.39
N LYS A 259 0.26 -2.53 -20.16
CA LYS A 259 -0.67 -1.47 -20.57
C LYS A 259 -0.66 -0.29 -19.61
N SER A 260 -0.73 0.90 -20.18
CA SER A 260 -0.76 2.17 -19.42
C SER A 260 -2.19 2.64 -19.14
N VAL A 261 -2.32 3.73 -18.37
CA VAL A 261 -3.61 4.30 -17.93
C VAL A 261 -4.56 4.60 -19.11
N LEU A 262 -4.04 5.12 -20.23
CA LEU A 262 -4.89 5.48 -21.37
C LEU A 262 -5.55 4.27 -22.06
N PRO A 263 -4.82 3.22 -22.46
CA PRO A 263 -5.45 2.00 -22.93
C PRO A 263 -6.45 1.39 -21.96
N SER A 264 -6.16 1.40 -20.65
CA SER A 264 -7.07 0.89 -19.61
C SER A 264 -8.35 1.72 -19.51
N ALA A 265 -8.27 3.04 -19.61
CA ALA A 265 -9.44 3.91 -19.64
C ALA A 265 -10.40 3.60 -20.80
N TRP A 266 -9.86 3.17 -21.94
CA TRP A 266 -10.65 2.74 -23.12
C TRP A 266 -10.94 1.23 -23.14
N ARG A 267 -10.63 0.51 -22.05
CA ARG A 267 -10.80 -0.94 -21.93
C ARG A 267 -10.11 -1.77 -23.03
N LEU A 268 -8.96 -1.30 -23.50
CA LEU A 268 -8.11 -1.98 -24.49
C LEU A 268 -7.14 -2.99 -23.84
N ASP A 269 -7.22 -3.15 -22.53
CA ASP A 269 -6.39 -4.01 -21.68
C ASP A 269 -7.12 -5.29 -21.21
N ARG A 270 -8.32 -5.59 -21.75
CA ARG A 270 -9.16 -6.70 -21.27
C ARG A 270 -8.43 -8.04 -21.18
N VAL A 271 -7.58 -8.36 -22.18
CA VAL A 271 -6.83 -9.61 -22.21
C VAL A 271 -5.80 -9.63 -21.06
N GLU A 272 -5.11 -8.52 -20.86
CA GLU A 272 -4.13 -8.39 -19.77
C GLU A 272 -4.82 -8.39 -18.41
N GLU A 273 -5.97 -7.70 -18.28
CA GLU A 273 -6.78 -7.73 -17.06
C GLU A 273 -7.22 -9.15 -16.71
N ALA A 274 -7.68 -9.94 -17.69
CA ALA A 274 -8.06 -11.34 -17.49
C ALA A 274 -6.88 -12.20 -16.97
N ARG A 275 -5.68 -12.01 -17.53
CA ARG A 275 -4.45 -12.68 -17.06
C ARG A 275 -4.09 -12.29 -15.63
N ILE A 276 -4.19 -10.99 -15.29
CA ILE A 276 -3.93 -10.48 -13.96
C ILE A 276 -4.94 -11.03 -12.94
N LEU A 277 -6.21 -11.06 -13.27
CA LEU A 277 -7.25 -11.60 -12.39
C LEU A 277 -7.08 -13.11 -12.18
N ARG A 278 -6.70 -13.86 -13.22
CA ARG A 278 -6.35 -15.28 -13.09
C ARG A 278 -5.16 -15.50 -12.16
N GLU A 279 -4.10 -14.72 -12.31
CA GLU A 279 -2.93 -14.79 -11.42
C GLU A 279 -3.32 -14.46 -9.98
N ALA A 280 -4.12 -13.40 -9.78
CA ALA A 280 -4.60 -13.03 -8.46
C ALA A 280 -5.41 -14.16 -7.81
N ALA A 281 -6.33 -14.79 -8.54
CA ALA A 281 -7.09 -15.93 -8.06
C ALA A 281 -6.19 -17.11 -7.68
N PHE A 282 -5.19 -17.43 -8.52
CA PHE A 282 -4.20 -18.45 -8.22
C PHE A 282 -3.46 -18.18 -6.91
N GLN A 283 -2.99 -16.94 -6.67
CA GLN A 283 -2.27 -16.59 -5.45
C GLN A 283 -3.20 -16.64 -4.22
N ILE A 284 -4.46 -16.25 -4.36
CA ILE A 284 -5.47 -16.32 -3.29
C ILE A 284 -5.72 -17.78 -2.87
N GLU A 285 -5.89 -18.68 -3.84
CA GLU A 285 -6.05 -20.12 -3.57
C GLU A 285 -4.78 -20.70 -2.93
N ARG A 286 -3.59 -20.32 -3.43
CA ARG A 286 -2.29 -20.77 -2.93
C ARG A 286 -2.08 -20.46 -1.45
N VAL A 287 -2.59 -19.31 -0.98
CA VAL A 287 -2.49 -18.90 0.43
C VAL A 287 -3.72 -19.33 1.28
N GLY A 288 -4.69 -20.05 0.70
CA GLY A 288 -5.84 -20.59 1.43
C GLY A 288 -6.97 -19.59 1.67
N LEU A 289 -7.07 -18.52 0.88
CA LEU A 289 -8.15 -17.51 0.98
C LEU A 289 -9.22 -17.63 -0.12
N GLY A 290 -9.31 -18.77 -0.82
CA GLY A 290 -10.21 -18.96 -1.97
C GLY A 290 -11.68 -18.66 -1.68
N GLU A 291 -12.20 -19.06 -0.52
CA GLU A 291 -13.58 -18.80 -0.11
C GLU A 291 -13.90 -17.30 0.09
N PHE A 292 -12.88 -16.47 0.34
CA PHE A 292 -13.03 -15.03 0.55
C PHE A 292 -12.76 -14.19 -0.71
N MET A 293 -12.54 -14.80 -1.86
CA MET A 293 -12.06 -14.16 -3.09
C MET A 293 -12.85 -12.90 -3.48
N HIS A 294 -14.15 -12.91 -3.32
CA HIS A 294 -15.04 -11.80 -3.65
C HIS A 294 -15.50 -10.98 -2.44
N ALA A 295 -15.06 -11.34 -1.23
CA ALA A 295 -15.36 -10.57 -0.03
C ALA A 295 -14.59 -9.24 0.00
N GLU A 296 -15.11 -8.23 0.67
CA GLU A 296 -14.38 -6.98 0.91
C GLU A 296 -13.17 -7.27 1.82
N ALA A 297 -11.99 -6.78 1.44
CA ALA A 297 -10.77 -7.01 2.21
C ALA A 297 -10.85 -6.48 3.66
N GLY A 298 -11.62 -5.41 3.87
CA GLY A 298 -11.84 -4.84 5.20
C GLY A 298 -12.72 -5.69 6.12
N SER A 299 -13.47 -6.67 5.60
CA SER A 299 -14.31 -7.58 6.40
C SER A 299 -13.55 -8.79 6.94
N LEU A 300 -12.32 -9.04 6.47
CA LEU A 300 -11.49 -10.16 6.90
C LEU A 300 -10.97 -9.97 8.32
N ALA A 301 -10.76 -11.08 9.04
CA ALA A 301 -10.02 -11.08 10.31
C ALA A 301 -8.56 -10.64 10.09
N LEU A 302 -7.91 -10.10 11.12
CA LEU A 302 -6.54 -9.56 11.02
C LEU A 302 -5.54 -10.55 10.44
N GLY A 303 -5.58 -11.82 10.88
CA GLY A 303 -4.71 -12.87 10.34
C GLY A 303 -4.94 -13.13 8.85
N GLN A 304 -6.19 -13.13 8.40
CA GLN A 304 -6.53 -13.25 6.98
C GLN A 304 -6.06 -12.03 6.17
N GLN A 305 -6.16 -10.82 6.74
CA GLN A 305 -5.64 -9.61 6.12
C GLN A 305 -4.11 -9.66 5.94
N ARG A 306 -3.37 -10.21 6.91
CA ARG A 306 -1.92 -10.45 6.79
C ARG A 306 -1.59 -11.45 5.68
N ILE A 307 -2.32 -12.56 5.62
CA ILE A 307 -2.16 -13.54 4.55
C ILE A 307 -2.50 -12.92 3.18
N LEU A 308 -3.52 -12.06 3.12
CA LEU A 308 -3.87 -11.32 1.90
C LEU A 308 -2.75 -10.37 1.45
N GLU A 309 -2.05 -9.69 2.36
CA GLU A 309 -0.87 -8.89 2.01
C GLU A 309 0.23 -9.73 1.37
N ILE A 310 0.47 -10.94 1.91
CA ILE A 310 1.42 -11.88 1.32
C ILE A 310 0.96 -12.32 -0.07
N ALA A 311 -0.32 -12.69 -0.23
CA ALA A 311 -0.87 -13.04 -1.54
C ALA A 311 -0.67 -11.93 -2.58
N ARG A 312 -0.90 -10.68 -2.17
CA ARG A 312 -0.66 -9.50 -3.00
C ARG A 312 0.82 -9.34 -3.37
N ALA A 313 1.74 -9.57 -2.44
CA ALA A 313 3.17 -9.53 -2.70
C ALA A 313 3.59 -10.67 -3.66
N LEU A 314 3.04 -11.87 -3.50
CA LEU A 314 3.29 -13.02 -4.37
C LEU A 314 2.82 -12.80 -5.81
N ALA A 315 1.78 -12.00 -6.03
CA ALA A 315 1.27 -11.70 -7.37
C ALA A 315 2.28 -10.94 -8.26
N SER A 316 3.29 -10.28 -7.66
CA SER A 316 4.40 -9.65 -8.40
C SER A 316 5.46 -10.66 -8.90
N ASP A 317 5.32 -11.94 -8.55
CA ASP A 317 6.26 -13.03 -8.88
C ASP A 317 7.67 -12.80 -8.32
N PRO A 318 7.82 -12.61 -6.99
CA PRO A 318 9.11 -12.35 -6.38
C PRO A 318 9.91 -13.65 -6.17
N CYS A 319 11.26 -13.53 -6.16
CA CYS A 319 12.15 -14.58 -5.67
C CYS A 319 12.59 -14.35 -4.22
N LEU A 320 12.41 -13.11 -3.70
CA LEU A 320 12.68 -12.74 -2.31
C LEU A 320 11.51 -11.98 -1.73
N LEU A 321 11.05 -12.42 -0.56
CA LEU A 321 9.98 -11.78 0.19
C LEU A 321 10.54 -11.17 1.49
N LEU A 322 10.39 -9.88 1.66
CA LEU A 322 10.76 -9.13 2.86
C LEU A 322 9.53 -8.91 3.72
N LEU A 323 9.51 -9.45 4.95
CA LEU A 323 8.38 -9.37 5.86
C LEU A 323 8.74 -8.61 7.14
N ASP A 324 7.99 -7.55 7.42
CA ASP A 324 8.19 -6.66 8.58
C ASP A 324 7.12 -6.95 9.63
N GLU A 325 7.49 -7.62 10.72
CA GLU A 325 6.63 -8.05 11.83
C GLU A 325 5.32 -8.73 11.36
N PRO A 326 5.40 -9.77 10.52
CA PRO A 326 4.20 -10.38 9.93
C PRO A 326 3.30 -11.08 10.96
N ALA A 327 3.83 -11.51 12.11
CA ALA A 327 3.09 -12.18 13.16
C ALA A 327 2.51 -11.23 14.23
N ALA A 328 2.78 -9.91 14.12
CA ALA A 328 2.32 -8.93 15.11
C ALA A 328 0.78 -8.89 15.22
N GLY A 329 0.28 -9.04 16.44
CA GLY A 329 -1.16 -9.01 16.75
C GLY A 329 -1.93 -10.27 16.35
N LEU A 330 -1.29 -11.31 15.85
CA LEU A 330 -1.91 -12.58 15.50
C LEU A 330 -2.10 -13.51 16.71
N ARG A 331 -3.19 -14.28 16.70
CA ARG A 331 -3.42 -15.35 17.65
C ARG A 331 -2.57 -16.57 17.30
N LEU A 332 -2.37 -17.48 18.26
CA LEU A 332 -1.53 -18.67 18.09
C LEU A 332 -1.87 -19.47 16.82
N LYS A 333 -3.15 -19.75 16.56
CA LYS A 333 -3.58 -20.47 15.35
C LYS A 333 -3.27 -19.72 14.05
N GLU A 334 -3.38 -18.39 14.08
CA GLU A 334 -3.07 -17.54 12.93
C GLU A 334 -1.55 -17.51 12.67
N LYS A 335 -0.73 -17.45 13.73
CA LYS A 335 0.74 -17.57 13.63
C LYS A 335 1.15 -18.94 13.06
N GLN A 336 0.51 -20.02 13.50
CA GLN A 336 0.78 -21.35 12.95
C GLN A 336 0.46 -21.42 11.45
N ALA A 337 -0.72 -20.93 11.04
CA ALA A 337 -1.10 -20.89 9.63
C ALA A 337 -0.13 -20.05 8.78
N LEU A 338 0.31 -18.91 9.31
CA LEU A 338 1.31 -18.05 8.68
C LEU A 338 2.68 -18.78 8.56
N GLY A 339 3.12 -19.45 9.60
CA GLY A 339 4.36 -20.24 9.60
C GLY A 339 4.32 -21.37 8.56
N GLU A 340 3.23 -22.12 8.48
CA GLU A 340 3.06 -23.17 7.47
C GLU A 340 3.06 -22.61 6.04
N LEU A 341 2.44 -21.44 5.82
CA LEU A 341 2.51 -20.76 4.54
C LEU A 341 3.96 -20.41 4.18
N MET A 342 4.74 -19.84 5.11
CA MET A 342 6.15 -19.49 4.86
C MET A 342 6.99 -20.72 4.56
N LYS A 343 6.82 -21.83 5.31
CA LYS A 343 7.50 -23.11 5.03
C LYS A 343 7.17 -23.66 3.64
N LYS A 344 5.90 -23.58 3.25
CA LYS A 344 5.44 -23.94 1.90
C LYS A 344 6.16 -23.12 0.83
N LEU A 345 6.18 -21.78 0.97
CA LEU A 345 6.83 -20.87 0.04
C LEU A 345 8.35 -21.13 -0.06
N ARG A 346 9.01 -21.36 1.09
CA ARG A 346 10.40 -21.77 1.13
C ARG A 346 10.64 -23.07 0.35
N GLY A 347 9.77 -24.07 0.56
CA GLY A 347 9.85 -25.35 -0.15
C GLY A 347 9.68 -25.22 -1.67
N GLU A 348 9.05 -24.15 -2.14
CA GLU A 348 8.94 -23.79 -3.55
C GLU A 348 10.16 -22.98 -4.07
N GLY A 349 11.20 -22.79 -3.25
CA GLY A 349 12.46 -22.13 -3.60
C GLY A 349 12.47 -20.61 -3.30
N MET A 350 11.43 -20.06 -2.67
CA MET A 350 11.38 -18.65 -2.33
C MET A 350 12.27 -18.32 -1.13
N ALA A 351 13.06 -17.26 -1.23
CA ALA A 351 13.78 -16.69 -0.10
C ALA A 351 12.85 -15.78 0.72
N ILE A 352 12.98 -15.84 2.04
CA ILE A 352 12.21 -15.00 2.95
C ILE A 352 13.17 -14.37 3.97
N LEU A 353 13.17 -13.04 4.05
CA LEU A 353 13.80 -12.32 5.15
C LEU A 353 12.72 -11.69 6.00
N LEU A 354 12.68 -12.02 7.28
CA LEU A 354 11.72 -11.46 8.20
C LEU A 354 12.38 -10.71 9.36
N VAL A 355 11.76 -9.62 9.78
CA VAL A 355 12.05 -8.94 11.05
C VAL A 355 10.93 -9.31 12.01
N GLU A 356 11.28 -9.84 13.17
CA GLU A 356 10.32 -10.24 14.20
C GLU A 356 10.92 -10.06 15.60
N HIS A 357 10.03 -9.98 16.57
CA HIS A 357 10.37 -9.92 17.99
C HIS A 357 9.71 -11.04 18.83
N ASP A 358 8.83 -11.84 18.20
CA ASP A 358 8.25 -13.03 18.79
C ASP A 358 9.24 -14.21 18.62
N MET A 359 10.02 -14.46 19.69
CA MET A 359 11.07 -15.48 19.64
C MET A 359 10.52 -16.88 19.43
N ASP A 360 9.39 -17.23 20.04
CA ASP A 360 8.80 -18.57 19.90
C ASP A 360 8.39 -18.83 18.45
N PHE A 361 7.81 -17.83 17.80
CA PHE A 361 7.46 -17.90 16.39
C PHE A 361 8.70 -18.01 15.48
N VAL A 362 9.71 -17.17 15.71
CA VAL A 362 10.94 -17.16 14.91
C VAL A 362 11.68 -18.48 15.01
N MET A 363 11.97 -18.95 16.24
CA MET A 363 12.81 -20.13 16.45
C MET A 363 12.19 -21.42 15.93
N GLY A 364 10.85 -21.51 15.85
CA GLY A 364 10.15 -22.65 15.26
C GLY A 364 10.00 -22.62 13.73
N LEU A 365 10.45 -21.53 13.08
CA LEU A 365 10.17 -21.25 11.67
C LEU A 365 11.43 -21.16 10.80
N VAL A 366 12.47 -20.46 11.26
CA VAL A 366 13.57 -19.99 10.41
C VAL A 366 14.72 -20.97 10.30
N ASP A 367 15.46 -20.89 9.22
CA ASP A 367 16.66 -21.70 8.99
C ASP A 367 17.89 -21.08 9.64
N ARG A 368 17.97 -19.73 9.65
CA ARG A 368 19.09 -18.98 10.20
C ARG A 368 18.62 -17.68 10.83
N VAL A 369 19.34 -17.22 11.83
CA VAL A 369 19.05 -16.01 12.59
C VAL A 369 20.26 -15.07 12.57
N VAL A 370 20.04 -13.80 12.28
CA VAL A 370 21.00 -12.71 12.47
C VAL A 370 20.50 -11.83 13.61
N VAL A 371 21.34 -11.62 14.61
CA VAL A 371 21.01 -10.79 15.78
C VAL A 371 21.74 -9.46 15.71
N MET A 372 20.97 -8.39 15.86
CA MET A 372 21.48 -7.01 15.89
C MET A 372 21.36 -6.39 17.27
N GLU A 373 22.37 -5.62 17.64
CA GLU A 373 22.37 -4.74 18.80
C GLU A 373 23.13 -3.47 18.49
N PHE A 374 22.60 -2.30 18.86
CA PHE A 374 23.21 -0.98 18.60
C PHE A 374 23.77 -0.78 17.18
N GLY A 375 23.03 -1.26 16.19
CA GLY A 375 23.40 -1.13 14.77
C GLY A 375 24.46 -2.12 14.29
N GLN A 376 24.87 -3.09 15.08
CA GLN A 376 25.89 -4.09 14.73
C GLN A 376 25.35 -5.50 14.82
N LYS A 377 25.93 -6.41 14.05
CA LYS A 377 25.66 -7.84 14.15
C LYS A 377 26.45 -8.43 15.32
N ILE A 378 25.73 -8.99 16.30
CA ILE A 378 26.35 -9.60 17.49
C ILE A 378 26.41 -11.13 17.41
N ALA A 379 25.51 -11.75 16.65
CA ALA A 379 25.49 -13.19 16.43
C ALA A 379 24.82 -13.53 15.09
N GLU A 380 25.18 -14.70 14.55
CA GLU A 380 24.55 -15.31 13.38
C GLU A 380 24.72 -16.82 13.49
N GLY A 381 23.68 -17.59 13.18
CA GLY A 381 23.72 -19.05 13.23
C GLY A 381 22.35 -19.69 13.20
N LEU A 382 22.32 -21.00 13.51
CA LEU A 382 21.07 -21.75 13.66
C LEU A 382 20.27 -21.25 14.87
N PRO A 383 18.93 -21.36 14.87
CA PRO A 383 18.11 -20.91 15.98
C PRO A 383 18.57 -21.42 17.35
N ASP A 384 18.89 -22.71 17.46
CA ASP A 384 19.35 -23.34 18.72
C ASP A 384 20.71 -22.82 19.21
N GLU A 385 21.59 -22.41 18.30
CA GLU A 385 22.91 -21.84 18.63
C GLU A 385 22.75 -20.41 19.15
N VAL A 386 21.92 -19.63 18.45
CA VAL A 386 21.66 -18.23 18.78
C VAL A 386 20.98 -18.10 20.14
N GLN A 387 20.01 -18.97 20.45
CA GLN A 387 19.34 -18.98 21.76
C GLN A 387 20.27 -19.21 22.95
N LYS A 388 21.37 -19.95 22.73
CA LYS A 388 22.35 -20.28 23.78
C LYS A 388 23.53 -19.29 23.83
N ASN A 389 23.58 -18.35 22.90
CA ASN A 389 24.70 -17.41 22.83
C ASN A 389 24.66 -16.39 23.99
N PRO A 390 25.70 -16.31 24.84
CA PRO A 390 25.71 -15.43 25.98
C PRO A 390 25.49 -13.94 25.64
N ARG A 391 26.07 -13.46 24.54
CA ARG A 391 25.89 -12.07 24.05
C ARG A 391 24.45 -11.79 23.66
N VAL A 392 23.76 -12.75 23.06
CA VAL A 392 22.35 -12.61 22.70
C VAL A 392 21.48 -12.56 23.95
N LEU A 393 21.75 -13.42 24.91
CA LEU A 393 21.04 -13.42 26.20
C LEU A 393 21.23 -12.09 26.93
N GLU A 394 22.47 -11.57 26.98
CA GLU A 394 22.78 -10.27 27.57
C GLU A 394 22.03 -9.11 26.89
N ALA A 395 22.00 -9.07 25.54
CA ALA A 395 21.32 -8.05 24.76
C ALA A 395 19.81 -8.01 25.02
N TYR A 396 19.18 -9.16 25.33
CA TYR A 396 17.75 -9.23 25.64
C TYR A 396 17.43 -9.12 27.14
N LEU A 397 18.34 -9.52 28.03
CA LEU A 397 18.15 -9.48 29.47
C LEU A 397 18.79 -8.25 30.13
N GLY A 398 19.85 -7.69 29.54
CA GLY A 398 20.59 -6.53 30.06
C GLY A 398 19.87 -5.18 29.87
N GLY A 399 18.68 -5.15 29.31
CA GLY A 399 17.83 -3.96 29.19
C GLY A 399 16.91 -3.69 30.39
N VAL A 400 17.17 -4.33 31.54
CA VAL A 400 16.44 -4.11 32.79
C VAL A 400 17.39 -3.41 33.79
N GLU A 401 17.71 -2.15 33.52
CA GLU A 401 18.10 -1.16 34.50
C GLU A 401 17.24 0.10 34.36
#